data_576294306be9d46f27d07ed942d7bbdf
#
_entry.id   576294306be9d46f27d07ed942d7bbdf
#
_cell.length_a   1.000
_cell.length_b   1.000
_cell.length_c   1.000
_cell.angle_alpha   90.00
_cell.angle_beta   90.00
_cell.angle_gamma   90.00
#
_symmetry.space_group_name_H-M   'P 1'
#
loop_
_entity.id
_entity.type
_entity.pdbx_description
1 polymer ?
#
loop_
_entity_poly.entity_id
_entity_poly.type
_entity_poly.pdbx_seq_one_letter_code
_entity_poly.pdbx_strand_id
1 'polypeptide(L)'
;MKKTLLCFTLLILVISSCKNDDGKGGDYNSDECYLNTNAQTIVHDGIEREYILYVPNSYDGTSVVPLLLNFHGFGGSASEFINDADMRAEAEANSFILVYPQGICLNGASHCNPCPIDGDNKSTADDVGFVEAMISEISSQYNLDM
;
A
#
# COMPACT_ATOMS: atom_id res chain seq x y z
N MET A 1 20.54 -35.67 59.56
CA MET A 1 21.09 -34.44 59.00
C MET A 1 20.62 -34.33 57.58
N LYS A 2 19.59 -33.50 57.29
CA LYS A 2 19.01 -33.28 55.96
C LYS A 2 19.69 -32.06 55.36
N LYS A 3 20.41 -32.23 54.24
CA LYS A 3 21.01 -31.16 53.51
C LYS A 3 19.95 -30.60 52.55
N THR A 4 19.50 -29.36 52.79
CA THR A 4 18.61 -28.60 51.92
C THR A 4 19.44 -27.99 50.80
N LEU A 5 19.21 -28.44 49.57
CA LEU A 5 19.84 -27.90 48.36
C LEU A 5 19.03 -26.68 47.92
N LEU A 6 19.60 -25.50 48.09
CA LEU A 6 19.01 -24.22 47.65
C LEU A 6 19.28 -24.06 46.17
N CYS A 7 18.24 -24.22 45.35
CA CYS A 7 18.30 -24.01 43.90
C CYS A 7 18.13 -22.51 43.61
N PHE A 8 19.22 -21.83 43.27
CA PHE A 8 19.20 -20.44 42.79
C PHE A 8 18.79 -20.43 41.31
N THR A 9 17.54 -20.12 41.04
CA THR A 9 17.10 -19.82 39.68
C THR A 9 17.57 -18.41 39.29
N LEU A 10 18.59 -18.38 38.46
CA LEU A 10 19.07 -17.14 37.86
C LEU A 10 18.04 -16.69 36.78
N LEU A 11 17.24 -15.69 37.13
CA LEU A 11 16.32 -15.03 36.17
C LEU A 11 17.15 -14.12 35.31
N ILE A 12 17.48 -14.58 34.09
CA ILE A 12 18.10 -13.72 33.06
C ILE A 12 17.02 -12.86 32.49
N LEU A 13 16.94 -11.58 32.86
CA LEU A 13 16.18 -10.56 32.18
C LEU A 13 16.89 -10.25 30.85
N VAL A 14 16.38 -10.79 29.75
CA VAL A 14 16.76 -10.32 28.41
C VAL A 14 16.03 -9.00 28.18
N ILE A 15 16.69 -7.90 28.50
CA ILE A 15 16.27 -6.59 28.03
C ILE A 15 16.58 -6.55 26.51
N SER A 16 15.56 -6.81 25.69
CA SER A 16 15.60 -6.54 24.27
C SER A 16 15.70 -5.02 24.13
N SER A 17 16.93 -4.53 24.00
CA SER A 17 17.20 -3.16 23.61
C SER A 17 16.71 -3.02 22.17
N CYS A 18 15.64 -2.27 21.95
CA CYS A 18 15.38 -1.69 20.63
C CYS A 18 16.60 -0.84 20.30
N LYS A 19 17.47 -1.34 19.44
CA LYS A 19 18.46 -0.50 18.80
C LYS A 19 17.70 0.50 17.95
N ASN A 20 17.79 1.78 18.32
CA ASN A 20 17.55 2.85 17.37
C ASN A 20 18.61 2.65 16.28
N ASP A 21 18.19 2.17 15.13
CA ASP A 21 19.00 2.13 13.94
C ASP A 21 19.16 3.58 13.48
N ASP A 22 20.27 4.19 13.94
CA ASP A 22 20.71 5.48 13.43
C ASP A 22 20.97 5.30 11.94
N GLY A 23 20.08 5.90 11.12
CA GLY A 23 20.05 5.90 9.69
C GLY A 23 21.38 5.81 8.98
N LYS A 24 21.79 4.60 8.64
CA LYS A 24 22.54 4.37 7.41
C LYS A 24 21.48 4.17 6.33
N GLY A 25 21.36 5.18 5.45
CA GLY A 25 20.60 5.05 4.23
C GLY A 25 20.96 3.74 3.54
N GLY A 26 20.09 2.74 3.67
CA GLY A 26 20.14 1.58 2.83
C GLY A 26 19.99 2.06 1.40
N ASP A 27 20.78 1.51 0.51
CA ASP A 27 20.66 1.71 -0.93
C ASP A 27 19.33 1.03 -1.33
N TYR A 28 18.21 1.77 -1.16
CA TYR A 28 16.89 1.30 -1.55
C TYR A 28 16.86 1.26 -3.06
N ASN A 29 16.81 0.05 -3.58
CA ASN A 29 16.66 -0.17 -5.00
C ASN A 29 15.32 0.43 -5.44
N SER A 30 15.34 1.41 -6.35
CA SER A 30 14.13 2.05 -6.87
C SER A 30 13.15 1.05 -7.50
N ASP A 31 13.64 -0.12 -7.88
CA ASP A 31 12.85 -1.18 -8.50
C ASP A 31 11.89 -1.88 -7.52
N GLU A 32 12.09 -1.76 -6.20
CA GLU A 32 11.21 -2.39 -5.19
C GLU A 32 9.87 -1.68 -5.01
N CYS A 33 9.74 -0.43 -5.44
CA CYS A 33 8.50 0.32 -5.33
C CYS A 33 7.52 0.10 -6.49
N TYR A 34 7.96 -0.56 -7.57
CA TYR A 34 7.11 -0.79 -8.73
C TYR A 34 6.34 -2.11 -8.62
N LEU A 35 5.12 -2.10 -9.13
CA LEU A 35 4.27 -3.27 -9.19
C LEU A 35 4.76 -4.19 -10.31
N ASN A 36 5.25 -5.37 -9.96
CA ASN A 36 5.85 -6.32 -10.91
C ASN A 36 4.82 -7.13 -11.72
N THR A 37 3.50 -7.06 -11.39
CA THR A 37 2.50 -7.93 -12.01
C THR A 37 1.12 -7.30 -12.08
N ASN A 38 0.48 -7.35 -13.24
CA ASN A 38 -0.93 -7.00 -13.48
C ASN A 38 -1.35 -5.57 -13.06
N ALA A 39 -0.40 -4.66 -12.84
CA ALA A 39 -0.71 -3.28 -12.60
C ALA A 39 -1.20 -2.60 -13.90
N GLN A 40 -2.18 -1.74 -13.75
CA GLN A 40 -2.54 -0.77 -14.78
C GLN A 40 -1.63 0.45 -14.61
N THR A 41 -1.34 1.12 -15.71
CA THR A 41 -0.54 2.35 -15.69
C THR A 41 -1.26 3.50 -16.37
N ILE A 42 -1.08 4.69 -15.84
CA ILE A 42 -1.46 5.94 -16.52
C ILE A 42 -0.34 6.95 -16.36
N VAL A 43 -0.23 7.87 -17.31
CA VAL A 43 0.70 9.00 -17.20
C VAL A 43 -0.06 10.21 -16.66
N HIS A 44 0.38 10.72 -15.50
CA HIS A 44 -0.13 11.94 -14.90
C HIS A 44 1.04 12.89 -14.61
N ASP A 45 0.95 14.13 -15.08
CA ASP A 45 2.02 15.15 -14.99
C ASP A 45 3.40 14.68 -15.50
N GLY A 46 3.39 13.85 -16.56
CA GLY A 46 4.62 13.28 -17.14
C GLY A 46 5.25 12.16 -16.32
N ILE A 47 4.61 11.71 -15.24
CA ILE A 47 5.02 10.60 -14.39
C ILE A 47 4.13 9.40 -14.68
N GLU A 48 4.74 8.23 -14.96
CA GLU A 48 4.00 6.99 -15.03
C GLU A 48 3.61 6.57 -13.61
N ARG A 49 2.31 6.34 -13.40
CA ARG A 49 1.70 5.97 -12.13
C ARG A 49 1.01 4.62 -12.29
N GLU A 50 1.04 3.84 -11.25
CA GLU A 50 0.52 2.47 -11.25
C GLU A 50 -0.66 2.31 -10.28
N TYR A 51 -1.55 1.36 -10.58
CA TYR A 51 -2.61 0.90 -9.68
C TYR A 51 -2.99 -0.55 -9.99
N ILE A 52 -3.45 -1.29 -8.99
CA ILE A 52 -4.04 -2.60 -9.20
C ILE A 52 -5.55 -2.44 -9.26
N LEU A 53 -6.16 -2.92 -10.33
CA LEU A 53 -7.60 -2.93 -10.53
C LEU A 53 -8.14 -4.34 -10.36
N TYR A 54 -9.18 -4.48 -9.55
CA TYR A 54 -9.94 -5.71 -9.42
C TYR A 54 -11.40 -5.48 -9.81
N VAL A 55 -11.83 -6.15 -10.85
CA VAL A 55 -13.22 -6.17 -11.32
C VAL A 55 -13.82 -7.50 -10.91
N PRO A 56 -14.90 -7.52 -10.10
CA PRO A 56 -15.50 -8.77 -9.67
C PRO A 56 -16.09 -9.56 -10.85
N ASN A 57 -16.05 -10.88 -10.78
CA ASN A 57 -16.64 -11.74 -11.81
C ASN A 57 -18.16 -11.56 -11.93
N SER A 58 -18.79 -11.05 -10.86
CA SER A 58 -20.21 -10.71 -10.83
C SER A 58 -20.57 -9.47 -11.65
N TYR A 59 -19.59 -8.65 -12.06
CA TYR A 59 -19.84 -7.47 -12.88
C TYR A 59 -20.19 -7.88 -14.32
N ASP A 60 -21.36 -7.46 -14.77
CA ASP A 60 -21.94 -7.86 -16.07
C ASP A 60 -21.64 -6.88 -17.22
N GLY A 61 -20.90 -5.78 -16.93
CA GLY A 61 -20.58 -4.72 -17.90
C GLY A 61 -21.72 -3.72 -18.16
N THR A 62 -22.90 -3.92 -17.56
CA THR A 62 -24.08 -3.07 -17.78
C THR A 62 -24.60 -2.42 -16.51
N SER A 63 -24.45 -3.06 -15.39
CA SER A 63 -24.88 -2.54 -14.09
C SER A 63 -23.98 -1.39 -13.66
N VAL A 64 -24.58 -0.35 -13.07
CA VAL A 64 -23.86 0.75 -12.42
C VAL A 64 -23.36 0.25 -11.07
N VAL A 65 -22.05 0.33 -10.82
CA VAL A 65 -21.42 -0.20 -9.62
C VAL A 65 -20.53 0.84 -8.92
N PRO A 66 -20.39 0.79 -7.60
CA PRO A 66 -19.45 1.65 -6.88
C PRO A 66 -17.98 1.33 -7.23
N LEU A 67 -17.11 2.34 -7.11
CA LEU A 67 -15.67 2.20 -7.12
C LEU A 67 -15.14 2.42 -5.70
N LEU A 68 -14.42 1.43 -5.17
CA LEU A 68 -13.75 1.54 -3.88
C LEU A 68 -12.24 1.71 -4.07
N LEU A 69 -11.69 2.80 -3.53
CA LEU A 69 -10.25 3.05 -3.52
C LEU A 69 -9.67 2.63 -2.17
N ASN A 70 -8.68 1.74 -2.19
CA ASN A 70 -8.04 1.21 -1.00
C ASN A 70 -6.55 1.53 -1.02
N PHE A 71 -6.13 2.51 -0.21
CA PHE A 71 -4.77 3.06 -0.22
C PHE A 71 -3.88 2.37 0.80
N HIS A 72 -2.69 1.95 0.40
CA HIS A 72 -1.66 1.46 1.31
C HIS A 72 -1.10 2.57 2.20
N GLY A 73 -0.46 2.19 3.31
CA GLY A 73 0.21 3.11 4.23
C GLY A 73 1.59 3.55 3.72
N PHE A 74 2.19 4.49 4.45
CA PHE A 74 3.56 4.97 4.18
C PHE A 74 4.56 3.81 4.14
N GLY A 75 5.42 3.81 3.13
CA GLY A 75 6.46 2.79 2.93
C GLY A 75 5.95 1.43 2.44
N GLY A 76 4.62 1.25 2.30
CA GLY A 76 4.03 0.05 1.73
C GLY A 76 3.87 0.11 0.21
N SER A 77 3.29 -0.93 -0.35
CA SER A 77 2.96 -1.01 -1.77
C SER A 77 1.52 -1.50 -1.98
N ALA A 78 0.95 -1.20 -3.14
CA ALA A 78 -0.36 -1.72 -3.52
C ALA A 78 -0.35 -3.25 -3.63
N SER A 79 0.79 -3.84 -4.06
CA SER A 79 0.95 -5.29 -4.20
C SER A 79 1.01 -6.05 -2.86
N GLU A 80 1.50 -5.43 -1.79
CA GLU A 80 1.43 -5.97 -0.43
C GLU A 80 0.03 -5.75 0.14
N PHE A 81 -0.48 -4.53 -0.01
CA PHE A 81 -1.73 -4.13 0.62
C PHE A 81 -2.96 -4.87 0.09
N ILE A 82 -2.95 -5.31 -1.17
CA ILE A 82 -4.02 -6.17 -1.70
C ILE A 82 -4.11 -7.52 -0.95
N ASN A 83 -3.04 -7.96 -0.29
CA ASN A 83 -3.04 -9.17 0.51
C ASN A 83 -3.32 -8.87 2.00
N ASP A 84 -2.84 -7.74 2.52
CA ASP A 84 -3.03 -7.32 3.91
C ASP A 84 -4.45 -6.83 4.18
N ALA A 85 -5.05 -6.17 3.21
CA ALA A 85 -6.42 -5.67 3.22
C ALA A 85 -7.17 -6.17 1.98
N ASP A 86 -7.25 -7.51 1.85
CA ASP A 86 -7.93 -8.16 0.74
C ASP A 86 -9.45 -8.00 0.84
N MET A 87 -9.99 -7.17 -0.03
CA MET A 87 -11.43 -6.91 -0.12
C MET A 87 -12.07 -7.53 -1.37
N ARG A 88 -11.38 -8.45 -2.05
CA ARG A 88 -11.89 -9.07 -3.28
C ARG A 88 -13.14 -9.90 -3.04
N ALA A 89 -13.21 -10.60 -1.91
CA ALA A 89 -14.39 -11.37 -1.54
C ALA A 89 -15.63 -10.47 -1.29
N GLU A 90 -15.40 -9.32 -0.67
CA GLU A 90 -16.43 -8.29 -0.45
C GLU A 90 -16.86 -7.66 -1.77
N ALA A 91 -15.91 -7.42 -2.69
CA ALA A 91 -16.21 -6.90 -4.03
C ALA A 91 -17.11 -7.87 -4.82
N GLU A 92 -16.81 -9.17 -4.76
CA GLU A 92 -17.67 -10.20 -5.37
C GLU A 92 -19.06 -10.26 -4.75
N ALA A 93 -19.16 -10.18 -3.42
CA ALA A 93 -20.42 -10.30 -2.70
C ALA A 93 -21.32 -9.07 -2.84
N ASN A 94 -20.75 -7.88 -3.02
CA ASN A 94 -21.46 -6.61 -3.01
C ASN A 94 -21.39 -5.85 -4.35
N SER A 95 -20.81 -6.45 -5.39
CA SER A 95 -20.74 -5.92 -6.75
C SER A 95 -20.17 -4.51 -6.82
N PHE A 96 -18.95 -4.29 -6.33
CA PHE A 96 -18.19 -3.06 -6.52
C PHE A 96 -16.83 -3.32 -7.16
N ILE A 97 -16.33 -2.35 -7.91
CA ILE A 97 -14.97 -2.38 -8.47
C ILE A 97 -14.01 -1.87 -7.40
N LEU A 98 -12.86 -2.56 -7.26
CA LEU A 98 -11.88 -2.27 -6.23
C LEU A 98 -10.56 -1.85 -6.88
N VAL A 99 -9.94 -0.79 -6.37
CA VAL A 99 -8.65 -0.32 -6.85
C VAL A 99 -7.69 -0.05 -5.70
N TYR A 100 -6.42 -0.44 -5.89
CA TYR A 100 -5.32 -0.20 -4.98
C TYR A 100 -4.31 0.71 -5.69
N PRO A 101 -4.36 2.02 -5.46
CA PRO A 101 -3.41 2.96 -6.04
C PRO A 101 -2.02 2.77 -5.46
N GLN A 102 -0.97 2.91 -6.29
CA GLN A 102 0.42 2.92 -5.86
C GLN A 102 0.90 4.35 -5.62
N GLY A 103 1.45 4.61 -4.44
CA GLY A 103 2.15 5.85 -4.15
C GLY A 103 3.43 5.98 -4.99
N ILE A 104 3.86 7.21 -5.27
CA ILE A 104 5.11 7.41 -6.00
C ILE A 104 6.30 6.90 -5.18
N CYS A 105 7.26 6.27 -5.85
CA CYS A 105 8.50 5.86 -5.22
C CYS A 105 9.50 7.02 -5.21
N LEU A 106 9.94 7.40 -4.02
CA LEU A 106 10.98 8.40 -3.82
C LEU A 106 12.02 7.84 -2.84
N ASN A 107 13.27 7.79 -3.25
CA ASN A 107 14.37 7.22 -2.45
C ASN A 107 14.08 5.79 -1.95
N GLY A 108 13.42 4.98 -2.77
CA GLY A 108 13.13 3.59 -2.46
C GLY A 108 11.95 3.36 -1.51
N ALA A 109 11.17 4.36 -1.18
CA ALA A 109 9.95 4.21 -0.40
C ALA A 109 8.75 4.85 -1.10
N SER A 110 7.58 4.24 -0.96
CA SER A 110 6.33 4.82 -1.45
C SER A 110 5.89 5.99 -0.58
N HIS A 111 5.57 7.09 -1.24
CA HIS A 111 5.15 8.33 -0.60
C HIS A 111 3.80 8.80 -1.13
N CYS A 112 3.10 9.57 -0.31
CA CYS A 112 1.87 10.25 -0.68
C CYS A 112 2.06 11.78 -0.61
N ASN A 113 1.25 12.51 -1.35
CA ASN A 113 1.15 13.96 -1.30
C ASN A 113 -0.32 14.39 -1.11
N PRO A 114 -0.66 15.27 -0.15
CA PRO A 114 0.22 15.85 0.87
C PRO A 114 0.39 14.90 2.06
N CYS A 115 1.60 14.45 2.31
CA CYS A 115 1.90 13.73 3.53
C CYS A 115 2.07 14.72 4.69
N PRO A 116 1.39 14.55 5.83
CA PRO A 116 1.45 15.52 6.93
C PRO A 116 2.77 15.49 7.71
N ILE A 117 3.71 14.67 7.31
CA ILE A 117 5.01 14.51 7.99
C ILE A 117 5.97 15.60 7.50
N ASP A 118 6.49 16.42 8.40
CA ASP A 118 7.55 17.37 8.11
C ASP A 118 8.87 16.64 7.91
N GLY A 119 9.58 16.94 6.81
CA GLY A 119 10.89 16.37 6.50
C GLY A 119 11.18 16.30 5.00
N ASP A 120 12.39 15.87 4.67
CA ASP A 120 12.92 15.82 3.30
C ASP A 120 12.35 14.67 2.46
N ASN A 121 11.45 13.85 3.04
CA ASN A 121 10.86 12.66 2.44
C ASN A 121 9.47 12.91 1.83
N LYS A 122 9.16 14.13 1.44
CA LYS A 122 7.88 14.45 0.80
C LYS A 122 7.99 14.31 -0.72
N SER A 123 7.07 13.56 -1.30
CA SER A 123 6.83 13.63 -2.73
C SER A 123 6.17 14.97 -3.08
N THR A 124 6.56 15.54 -4.22
CA THR A 124 5.88 16.70 -4.83
C THR A 124 4.93 16.27 -5.94
N ALA A 125 4.74 14.96 -6.15
CA ALA A 125 3.80 14.44 -7.14
C ALA A 125 2.37 14.83 -6.78
N ASP A 126 1.58 15.13 -7.79
CA ASP A 126 0.15 15.41 -7.63
C ASP A 126 -0.65 14.11 -7.49
N ASP A 127 -0.74 13.57 -6.25
CA ASP A 127 -1.50 12.36 -5.99
C ASP A 127 -3.01 12.56 -6.09
N VAL A 128 -3.51 13.76 -5.81
CA VAL A 128 -4.95 14.06 -5.96
C VAL A 128 -5.34 14.03 -7.43
N GLY A 129 -4.60 14.74 -8.28
CA GLY A 129 -4.84 14.71 -9.72
C GLY A 129 -4.62 13.31 -10.33
N PHE A 130 -3.65 12.53 -9.81
CA PHE A 130 -3.51 11.13 -10.20
C PHE A 130 -4.77 10.31 -9.90
N VAL A 131 -5.33 10.46 -8.70
CA VAL A 131 -6.57 9.76 -8.32
C VAL A 131 -7.73 10.17 -9.23
N GLU A 132 -7.89 11.46 -9.54
CA GLU A 132 -8.90 11.94 -10.45
C GLU A 132 -8.72 11.38 -11.87
N ALA A 133 -7.49 11.36 -12.39
CA ALA A 133 -7.16 10.79 -13.69
C ALA A 133 -7.43 9.28 -13.74
N MET A 134 -7.07 8.54 -12.69
CA MET A 134 -7.33 7.12 -12.56
C MET A 134 -8.83 6.81 -12.52
N ILE A 135 -9.61 7.56 -11.75
CA ILE A 135 -11.08 7.42 -11.72
C ILE A 135 -11.66 7.70 -13.11
N SER A 136 -11.18 8.74 -13.80
CA SER A 136 -11.62 9.06 -15.17
C SER A 136 -11.31 7.93 -16.14
N GLU A 137 -10.12 7.34 -16.06
CA GLU A 137 -9.71 6.20 -16.90
C GLU A 137 -10.59 4.98 -16.64
N ILE A 138 -10.82 4.62 -15.37
CA ILE A 138 -11.65 3.47 -14.99
C ILE A 138 -13.10 3.71 -15.42
N SER A 139 -13.65 4.91 -15.25
CA SER A 139 -15.02 5.24 -15.64
C SER A 139 -15.24 5.25 -17.16
N SER A 140 -14.17 5.37 -17.95
CA SER A 140 -14.25 5.22 -19.41
C SER A 140 -14.48 3.79 -19.87
N GLN A 141 -14.14 2.82 -18.99
CA GLN A 141 -14.18 1.39 -19.28
C GLN A 141 -15.31 0.66 -18.55
N TYR A 142 -15.74 1.19 -17.41
CA TYR A 142 -16.72 0.57 -16.52
C TYR A 142 -17.83 1.54 -16.13
N ASN A 143 -19.01 1.01 -15.90
CA ASN A 143 -20.20 1.81 -15.58
C ASN A 143 -20.22 2.08 -14.06
N LEU A 144 -19.64 3.20 -13.66
CA LEU A 144 -19.47 3.57 -12.25
C LEU A 144 -20.60 4.47 -11.73
N ASP A 145 -20.93 4.31 -10.46
CA ASP A 145 -21.78 5.23 -9.68
C ASP A 145 -20.91 6.41 -9.20
N MET A 146 -20.99 7.54 -9.91
CA MET A 146 -20.14 8.73 -9.72
C MET A 146 -20.88 9.84 -8.98
#